data_eac4894e4e2ef30f0df37e2d9c6b0db1
#
_entry.id   eac4894e4e2ef30f0df37e2d9c6b0db1
#
_cell.length_a   1.000
_cell.length_b   1.000
_cell.length_c   1.000
_cell.angle_alpha   90.00
_cell.angle_beta   90.00
_cell.angle_gamma   90.00
#
_symmetry.space_group_name_H-M   'P 1'
#
loop_
_entity.id
_entity.type
_entity.pdbx_description
1 polymer ?
#
loop_
_entity_poly.entity_id
_entity_poly.type
_entity_poly.pdbx_seq_one_letter_code
_entity_poly.pdbx_strand_id
1 'polypeptide(L)'
;MDTRVNTKIFLKTVFLFPLFMIFIMFPLCVLIVITAFLPKGRVLATKLYEFFGWIGIVLVGVELNIIGAEKIDPKKSYVVIGNHPSTLDIFTHITALPVSIRFLTKTELFRIPIFGRVLKTLGLPRIDRKNAKANFEKINDSINQVIKLGNSIMIFPEGKRSNQKELLPFKKVASHIAKNFNLPIIPVVSHNAHNLMVKGKVWLKSGEIKIEILDPIYNVIDYTVDELTS
;
A
#
# COMPACT_ATOMS: atom_id res chain seq x y z
N MET A 1 -23.01 16.41 -0.99
CA MET A 1 -21.53 16.42 -0.90
C MET A 1 -21.03 17.63 -1.70
N ASP A 2 -20.43 18.62 -1.04
CA ASP A 2 -20.03 19.87 -1.71
C ASP A 2 -18.85 19.57 -2.66
N THR A 3 -19.11 19.66 -3.96
CA THR A 3 -18.10 19.44 -5.02
C THR A 3 -17.36 20.72 -5.40
N ARG A 4 -17.60 21.82 -4.69
CA ARG A 4 -16.98 23.10 -4.99
C ARG A 4 -15.48 23.01 -4.71
N VAL A 5 -14.70 23.30 -5.75
CA VAL A 5 -13.26 23.48 -5.65
C VAL A 5 -13.03 24.91 -5.20
N ASN A 6 -12.62 25.09 -3.94
CA ASN A 6 -12.24 26.41 -3.47
C ASN A 6 -10.81 26.75 -3.93
N THR A 7 -10.43 28.03 -3.86
CA THR A 7 -9.11 28.53 -4.28
C THR A 7 -7.97 27.76 -3.64
N LYS A 8 -8.09 27.36 -2.37
CA LYS A 8 -7.07 26.63 -1.62
C LYS A 8 -6.82 25.21 -2.19
N ILE A 9 -7.89 24.49 -2.53
CA ILE A 9 -7.81 23.16 -3.18
C ILE A 9 -7.21 23.30 -4.57
N PHE A 10 -7.62 24.33 -5.32
CA PHE A 10 -7.10 24.62 -6.65
C PHE A 10 -5.59 24.87 -6.63
N LEU A 11 -5.12 25.82 -5.82
CA LEU A 11 -3.69 26.17 -5.67
C LEU A 11 -2.87 24.96 -5.25
N LYS A 12 -3.35 24.19 -4.27
CA LYS A 12 -2.70 22.96 -3.81
C LYS A 12 -2.54 21.93 -4.92
N THR A 13 -3.60 21.68 -5.68
CA THR A 13 -3.59 20.64 -6.71
C THR A 13 -2.79 21.05 -7.95
N VAL A 14 -2.96 22.30 -8.39
CA VAL A 14 -2.38 22.76 -9.67
C VAL A 14 -0.93 23.21 -9.52
N PHE A 15 -0.54 23.75 -8.38
CA PHE A 15 0.81 24.26 -8.17
C PHE A 15 1.63 23.43 -7.20
N LEU A 16 1.16 23.22 -5.97
CA LEU A 16 1.98 22.55 -4.95
C LEU A 16 2.21 21.08 -5.27
N PHE A 17 1.20 20.37 -5.77
CA PHE A 17 1.35 18.95 -6.07
C PHE A 17 2.34 18.65 -7.22
N PRO A 18 2.31 19.33 -8.38
CA PRO A 18 3.34 19.16 -9.40
C PRO A 18 4.74 19.52 -8.92
N LEU A 19 4.90 20.62 -8.18
CA LEU A 19 6.19 20.99 -7.58
C LEU A 19 6.69 19.91 -6.63
N PHE A 20 5.83 19.37 -5.80
CA PHE A 20 6.15 18.23 -4.95
C PHE A 20 6.60 17.00 -5.75
N MET A 21 5.88 16.67 -6.81
CA MET A 21 6.24 15.53 -7.65
C MET A 21 7.62 15.70 -8.29
N ILE A 22 7.96 16.91 -8.73
CA ILE A 22 9.24 17.20 -9.41
C ILE A 22 10.38 17.30 -8.39
N PHE A 23 10.21 18.07 -7.32
CA PHE A 23 11.32 18.45 -6.43
C PHE A 23 11.51 17.52 -5.23
N ILE A 24 10.52 16.71 -4.90
CA ILE A 24 10.61 15.76 -3.76
C ILE A 24 10.46 14.33 -4.24
N MET A 25 9.36 13.99 -4.92
CA MET A 25 9.07 12.60 -5.27
C MET A 25 10.05 12.04 -6.30
N PHE A 26 10.36 12.79 -7.33
CA PHE A 26 11.30 12.34 -8.37
C PHE A 26 12.72 12.15 -7.81
N PRO A 27 13.35 13.11 -7.09
CA PRO A 27 14.63 12.90 -6.44
C PRO A 27 14.62 11.72 -5.45
N LEU A 28 13.55 11.55 -4.68
CA LEU A 28 13.40 10.43 -3.75
C LEU A 28 13.39 9.10 -4.49
N CYS A 29 12.69 9.00 -5.63
CA CYS A 29 12.74 7.82 -6.50
C CYS A 29 14.16 7.52 -6.99
N VAL A 30 14.90 8.54 -7.40
CA VAL A 30 16.30 8.40 -7.84
C VAL A 30 17.18 7.92 -6.69
N LEU A 31 17.04 8.51 -5.50
CA LEU A 31 17.77 8.10 -4.31
C LEU A 31 17.49 6.63 -3.95
N ILE A 32 16.24 6.19 -3.98
CA ILE A 32 15.89 4.78 -3.75
C ILE A 32 16.61 3.88 -4.76
N VAL A 33 16.64 4.25 -6.03
CA VAL A 33 17.34 3.45 -7.05
C VAL A 33 18.84 3.39 -6.79
N ILE A 34 19.46 4.50 -6.37
CA ILE A 34 20.88 4.57 -6.02
C ILE A 34 21.22 3.61 -4.87
N THR A 35 20.31 3.42 -3.92
CA THR A 35 20.55 2.50 -2.79
C THR A 35 20.81 1.06 -3.24
N ALA A 36 20.34 0.65 -4.42
CA ALA A 36 20.59 -0.70 -4.95
C ALA A 36 22.08 -1.01 -5.15
N PHE A 37 22.91 0.02 -5.26
CA PHE A 37 24.36 -0.07 -5.47
C PHE A 37 25.17 0.10 -4.17
N LEU A 38 24.50 0.30 -3.03
CA LEU A 38 25.16 0.56 -1.75
C LEU A 38 25.20 -0.69 -0.84
N PRO A 39 26.25 -0.88 -0.05
CA PRO A 39 26.22 -1.83 1.06
C PRO A 39 25.05 -1.51 2.01
N LYS A 40 24.27 -2.53 2.38
CA LYS A 40 23.03 -2.37 3.20
C LYS A 40 21.99 -1.45 2.56
N GLY A 41 22.05 -1.21 1.25
CA GLY A 41 21.17 -0.26 0.53
C GLY A 41 19.68 -0.58 0.68
N ARG A 42 19.29 -1.84 0.91
CA ARG A 42 17.89 -2.21 1.18
C ARG A 42 17.33 -1.59 2.45
N VAL A 43 18.13 -1.47 3.51
CA VAL A 43 17.70 -0.80 4.75
C VAL A 43 17.45 0.68 4.48
N LEU A 44 18.37 1.32 3.76
CA LEU A 44 18.21 2.72 3.38
C LEU A 44 17.00 2.91 2.44
N ALA A 45 16.80 2.05 1.44
CA ALA A 45 15.63 2.07 0.57
C ALA A 45 14.33 1.98 1.36
N THR A 46 14.27 1.13 2.38
CA THR A 46 13.07 1.01 3.24
C THR A 46 12.82 2.30 4.02
N LYS A 47 13.84 2.92 4.61
CA LYS A 47 13.68 4.21 5.31
C LYS A 47 13.22 5.33 4.36
N LEU A 48 13.75 5.37 3.15
CA LEU A 48 13.31 6.34 2.13
C LEU A 48 11.86 6.07 1.68
N TYR A 49 11.44 4.80 1.65
CA TYR A 49 10.07 4.42 1.35
C TYR A 49 9.10 4.80 2.48
N GLU A 50 9.48 4.65 3.73
CA GLU A 50 8.72 5.11 4.89
C GLU A 50 8.60 6.64 4.90
N PHE A 51 9.71 7.33 4.61
CA PHE A 51 9.69 8.80 4.41
C PHE A 51 8.78 9.22 3.26
N PHE A 52 8.75 8.46 2.15
CA PHE A 52 7.81 8.67 1.05
C PHE A 52 6.34 8.61 1.52
N GLY A 53 5.99 7.64 2.35
CA GLY A 53 4.66 7.54 2.94
C GLY A 53 4.32 8.79 3.77
N TRP A 54 5.19 9.12 4.71
CA TRP A 54 5.01 10.25 5.60
C TRP A 54 4.91 11.60 4.86
N ILE A 55 5.85 11.91 3.97
CA ILE A 55 5.84 13.19 3.24
C ILE A 55 4.62 13.33 2.34
N GLY A 56 4.12 12.20 1.79
CA GLY A 56 2.90 12.18 0.99
C GLY A 56 1.66 12.62 1.76
N ILE A 57 1.48 12.16 3.00
CA ILE A 57 0.35 12.56 3.84
C ILE A 57 0.49 14.01 4.33
N VAL A 58 1.69 14.44 4.71
CA VAL A 58 1.95 15.81 5.18
C VAL A 58 1.58 16.83 4.10
N LEU A 59 2.01 16.60 2.87
CA LEU A 59 1.75 17.52 1.76
C LEU A 59 0.28 17.59 1.35
N VAL A 60 -0.41 16.48 1.42
CA VAL A 60 -1.87 16.49 1.23
C VAL A 60 -2.57 17.14 2.42
N GLY A 61 -1.91 17.27 3.59
CA GLY A 61 -2.53 17.74 4.82
C GLY A 61 -3.53 16.73 5.35
N VAL A 62 -3.10 15.46 5.36
CA VAL A 62 -3.84 14.36 5.97
C VAL A 62 -3.42 14.23 7.42
N GLU A 63 -4.40 14.24 8.31
CA GLU A 63 -4.26 13.86 9.70
C GLU A 63 -4.62 12.38 9.85
N LEU A 64 -3.69 11.58 10.38
CA LEU A 64 -3.94 10.16 10.60
C LEU A 64 -4.45 9.92 12.01
N ASN A 65 -5.61 9.27 12.10
CA ASN A 65 -6.13 8.70 13.33
C ASN A 65 -5.98 7.17 13.26
N ILE A 66 -5.05 6.61 14.04
CA ILE A 66 -4.69 5.19 13.98
C ILE A 66 -5.24 4.49 15.21
N ILE A 67 -5.99 3.41 15.00
CA ILE A 67 -6.59 2.59 16.06
C ILE A 67 -6.15 1.14 15.85
N GLY A 68 -5.75 0.47 16.95
CA GLY A 68 -5.40 -0.95 16.94
C GLY A 68 -3.95 -1.25 16.52
N ALA A 69 -3.05 -0.25 16.47
CA ALA A 69 -1.65 -0.47 16.12
C ALA A 69 -0.93 -1.42 17.08
N GLU A 70 -1.36 -1.45 18.34
CA GLU A 70 -0.87 -2.33 19.41
C GLU A 70 -1.14 -3.83 19.15
N LYS A 71 -2.05 -4.15 18.24
CA LYS A 71 -2.38 -5.54 17.85
C LYS A 71 -1.31 -6.17 16.96
N ILE A 72 -0.41 -5.37 16.39
CA ILE A 72 0.64 -5.81 15.47
C ILE A 72 1.98 -5.95 16.22
N ASP A 73 2.53 -7.16 16.22
CA ASP A 73 3.91 -7.38 16.64
C ASP A 73 4.87 -6.92 15.53
N PRO A 74 5.67 -5.86 15.72
CA PRO A 74 6.54 -5.32 14.68
C PRO A 74 7.67 -6.27 14.24
N LYS A 75 7.87 -7.38 14.95
CA LYS A 75 8.90 -8.40 14.64
C LYS A 75 8.38 -9.50 13.72
N LYS A 76 7.08 -9.54 13.44
CA LYS A 76 6.46 -10.57 12.60
C LYS A 76 6.10 -10.04 11.23
N SER A 77 5.99 -10.96 10.26
CA SER A 77 5.44 -10.68 8.94
C SER A 77 3.98 -11.12 8.88
N TYR A 78 3.19 -10.37 8.10
CA TYR A 78 1.75 -10.56 7.97
C TYR A 78 1.31 -10.44 6.52
N VAL A 79 0.16 -11.01 6.21
CA VAL A 79 -0.66 -10.60 5.07
C VAL A 79 -1.63 -9.53 5.56
N VAL A 80 -1.36 -8.28 5.22
CA VAL A 80 -2.25 -7.16 5.54
C VAL A 80 -3.26 -7.02 4.41
N ILE A 81 -4.54 -7.04 4.73
CA ILE A 81 -5.63 -6.81 3.77
C ILE A 81 -6.34 -5.51 4.10
N GLY A 82 -6.69 -4.72 3.09
CA GLY A 82 -7.38 -3.45 3.29
C GLY A 82 -8.34 -3.12 2.16
N ASN A 83 -9.33 -2.30 2.45
CA ASN A 83 -10.15 -1.67 1.43
C ASN A 83 -9.32 -0.65 0.64
N HIS A 84 -9.72 -0.35 -0.60
CA HIS A 84 -8.96 0.54 -1.48
C HIS A 84 -9.82 1.69 -2.04
N PRO A 85 -10.24 2.63 -1.20
CA PRO A 85 -11.08 3.76 -1.62
C PRO A 85 -10.31 4.86 -2.36
N SER A 86 -8.99 4.99 -2.16
CA SER A 86 -8.23 6.14 -2.64
C SER A 86 -6.78 5.79 -3.06
N THR A 87 -6.14 6.67 -3.81
CA THR A 87 -4.69 6.61 -4.04
C THR A 87 -3.90 6.97 -2.77
N LEU A 88 -4.53 7.73 -1.86
CA LEU A 88 -3.92 8.09 -0.57
C LEU A 88 -3.65 6.88 0.30
N ASP A 89 -4.33 5.75 0.09
CA ASP A 89 -4.14 4.52 0.86
C ASP A 89 -2.69 4.02 0.83
N ILE A 90 -1.96 4.28 -0.25
CA ILE A 90 -0.54 3.92 -0.34
C ILE A 90 0.27 4.65 0.73
N PHE A 91 0.08 5.97 0.84
CA PHE A 91 0.80 6.81 1.79
C PHE A 91 0.35 6.54 3.24
N THR A 92 -0.96 6.44 3.44
CA THR A 92 -1.53 6.25 4.79
C THR A 92 -1.16 4.90 5.39
N HIS A 93 -1.18 3.80 4.62
CA HIS A 93 -0.82 2.48 5.14
C HIS A 93 0.69 2.34 5.38
N ILE A 94 1.55 2.92 4.52
CA ILE A 94 3.00 2.95 4.78
C ILE A 94 3.31 3.65 6.10
N THR A 95 2.57 4.73 6.41
CA THR A 95 2.82 5.56 7.60
C THR A 95 2.14 5.00 8.86
N ALA A 96 0.95 4.42 8.72
CA ALA A 96 0.13 3.99 9.86
C ALA A 96 0.54 2.64 10.46
N LEU A 97 1.13 1.75 9.65
CA LEU A 97 1.41 0.39 10.11
C LEU A 97 2.78 0.30 10.79
N PRO A 98 2.87 -0.34 11.97
CA PRO A 98 4.13 -0.49 12.70
C PRO A 98 5.05 -1.57 12.10
N VAL A 99 4.71 -2.12 10.94
CA VAL A 99 5.50 -3.07 10.17
C VAL A 99 5.76 -2.53 8.78
N SER A 100 6.94 -2.82 8.24
CA SER A 100 7.26 -2.42 6.87
C SER A 100 6.48 -3.27 5.87
N ILE A 101 5.68 -2.64 5.04
CA ILE A 101 4.79 -3.31 4.08
C ILE A 101 5.31 -3.23 2.66
N ARG A 102 4.98 -4.24 1.85
CA ARG A 102 5.23 -4.28 0.40
C ARG A 102 3.91 -4.58 -0.31
N PHE A 103 3.44 -3.63 -1.11
CA PHE A 103 2.18 -3.81 -1.85
C PHE A 103 2.32 -4.86 -2.95
N LEU A 104 1.35 -5.76 -3.03
CA LEU A 104 1.20 -6.65 -4.18
C LEU A 104 0.84 -5.81 -5.41
N THR A 105 1.80 -5.61 -6.29
CA THR A 105 1.80 -4.55 -7.30
C THR A 105 1.59 -5.09 -8.69
N LYS A 106 0.78 -4.38 -9.48
CA LYS A 106 0.45 -4.72 -10.87
C LYS A 106 1.70 -4.73 -11.77
N THR A 107 1.89 -5.79 -12.56
CA THR A 107 3.08 -5.99 -13.42
C THR A 107 3.36 -4.82 -14.36
N GLU A 108 2.32 -4.16 -14.89
CA GLU A 108 2.46 -3.05 -15.83
C GLU A 108 3.19 -1.84 -15.21
N LEU A 109 3.09 -1.63 -13.90
CA LEU A 109 3.78 -0.52 -13.21
C LEU A 109 5.30 -0.69 -13.22
N PHE A 110 5.80 -1.93 -13.32
CA PHE A 110 7.24 -2.20 -13.41
C PHE A 110 7.84 -1.83 -14.77
N ARG A 111 7.02 -1.52 -15.77
CA ARG A 111 7.46 -1.07 -17.11
C ARG A 111 7.70 0.44 -17.17
N ILE A 112 7.21 1.19 -16.18
CA ILE A 112 7.38 2.65 -16.11
C ILE A 112 8.86 2.93 -15.78
N PRO A 113 9.59 3.73 -16.60
CA PRO A 113 10.97 4.10 -16.35
C PRO A 113 11.12 4.72 -14.93
N ILE A 114 12.26 4.50 -14.29
CA ILE A 114 12.58 4.95 -12.91
C ILE A 114 11.63 4.33 -11.88
N PHE A 115 10.31 4.54 -11.98
CA PHE A 115 9.33 4.00 -11.04
C PHE A 115 9.39 2.47 -10.96
N GLY A 116 9.46 1.78 -12.09
CA GLY A 116 9.62 0.32 -12.12
C GLY A 116 10.95 -0.16 -11.49
N ARG A 117 12.01 0.65 -11.55
CA ARG A 117 13.27 0.37 -10.86
C ARG A 117 13.11 0.55 -9.34
N VAL A 118 12.40 1.60 -8.89
CA VAL A 118 12.06 1.81 -7.48
C VAL A 118 11.32 0.58 -6.93
N LEU A 119 10.27 0.11 -7.61
CA LEU A 119 9.51 -1.06 -7.20
C LEU A 119 10.38 -2.32 -7.06
N LYS A 120 11.33 -2.53 -7.99
CA LYS A 120 12.29 -3.64 -7.94
C LYS A 120 13.27 -3.47 -6.78
N THR A 121 13.85 -2.29 -6.59
CA THR A 121 14.80 -2.00 -5.49
C THR A 121 14.17 -2.22 -4.12
N LEU A 122 12.93 -1.81 -3.96
CA LEU A 122 12.14 -2.03 -2.74
C LEU A 122 11.67 -3.49 -2.58
N GLY A 123 11.81 -4.32 -3.61
CA GLY A 123 11.38 -5.73 -3.56
C GLY A 123 9.85 -5.90 -3.54
N LEU A 124 9.09 -5.01 -4.17
CA LEU A 124 7.63 -5.18 -4.22
C LEU A 124 7.25 -6.41 -5.04
N PRO A 125 6.37 -7.29 -4.53
CA PRO A 125 5.87 -8.43 -5.28
C PRO A 125 4.96 -7.96 -6.42
N ARG A 126 5.10 -8.62 -7.57
CA ARG A 126 4.32 -8.28 -8.77
C ARG A 126 3.26 -9.32 -9.07
N ILE A 127 2.10 -8.87 -9.52
CA ILE A 127 0.99 -9.73 -9.95
C ILE A 127 0.55 -9.37 -11.36
N ASP A 128 0.47 -10.37 -12.24
CA ASP A 128 -0.31 -10.28 -13.47
C ASP A 128 -1.74 -10.70 -13.18
N ARG A 129 -2.63 -9.73 -13.10
CA ARG A 129 -4.04 -9.98 -12.75
C ARG A 129 -4.81 -10.76 -13.80
N LYS A 130 -4.34 -10.77 -15.06
CA LYS A 130 -4.96 -11.51 -16.17
C LYS A 130 -4.61 -12.99 -16.10
N ASN A 131 -3.37 -13.31 -15.67
CA ASN A 131 -2.81 -14.65 -15.66
C ASN A 131 -2.33 -15.06 -14.25
N ALA A 132 -3.03 -14.64 -13.19
CA ALA A 132 -2.60 -14.84 -11.81
C ALA A 132 -2.40 -16.34 -11.47
N LYS A 133 -3.30 -17.22 -11.96
CA LYS A 133 -3.18 -18.67 -11.74
C LYS A 133 -1.93 -19.25 -12.40
N ALA A 134 -1.64 -18.89 -13.63
CA ALA A 134 -0.47 -19.40 -14.39
C ALA A 134 0.87 -18.86 -13.85
N ASN A 135 0.87 -17.74 -13.14
CA ASN A 135 2.07 -17.11 -12.60
C ASN A 135 2.20 -17.26 -11.08
N PHE A 136 1.45 -18.16 -10.45
CA PHE A 136 1.38 -18.27 -9.00
C PHE A 136 2.74 -18.59 -8.35
N GLU A 137 3.55 -19.44 -8.98
CA GLU A 137 4.92 -19.75 -8.51
C GLU A 137 5.80 -18.50 -8.48
N LYS A 138 5.80 -17.68 -9.53
CA LYS A 138 6.57 -16.43 -9.59
C LYS A 138 6.10 -15.40 -8.56
N ILE A 139 4.82 -15.42 -8.23
CA ILE A 139 4.27 -14.58 -7.15
C ILE A 139 4.82 -15.09 -5.84
N ASN A 140 4.78 -16.40 -5.57
CA ASN A 140 5.28 -17.01 -4.35
C ASN A 140 6.77 -16.74 -4.13
N ASP A 141 7.62 -16.83 -5.16
CA ASP A 141 9.05 -16.52 -5.05
C ASP A 141 9.27 -15.06 -4.62
N SER A 142 8.54 -14.13 -5.22
CA SER A 142 8.66 -12.72 -4.84
C SER A 142 8.16 -12.45 -3.42
N ILE A 143 7.09 -13.13 -3.00
CA ILE A 143 6.54 -13.05 -1.64
C ILE A 143 7.53 -13.63 -0.62
N ASN A 144 8.12 -14.78 -0.91
CA ASN A 144 9.13 -15.40 -0.06
C ASN A 144 10.31 -14.45 0.20
N GLN A 145 10.75 -13.70 -0.82
CA GLN A 145 11.79 -12.68 -0.64
C GLN A 145 11.35 -11.54 0.30
N VAL A 146 10.09 -11.09 0.21
CA VAL A 146 9.54 -10.06 1.10
C VAL A 146 9.57 -10.54 2.56
N ILE A 147 9.11 -11.76 2.80
CA ILE A 147 9.03 -12.37 4.15
C ILE A 147 10.43 -12.58 4.74
N LYS A 148 11.37 -13.12 3.95
CA LYS A 148 12.78 -13.32 4.36
C LYS A 148 13.47 -12.03 4.79
N LEU A 149 13.00 -10.89 4.33
CA LEU A 149 13.50 -9.57 4.71
C LEU A 149 12.74 -8.96 5.90
N GLY A 150 11.86 -9.73 6.56
CA GLY A 150 11.07 -9.26 7.70
C GLY A 150 9.96 -8.26 7.34
N ASN A 151 9.57 -8.18 6.06
CA ASN A 151 8.49 -7.29 5.64
C ASN A 151 7.15 -8.04 5.58
N SER A 152 6.06 -7.28 5.68
CA SER A 152 4.68 -7.75 5.50
C SER A 152 4.19 -7.47 4.08
N ILE A 153 3.15 -8.18 3.64
CA ILE A 153 2.58 -8.02 2.32
C ILE A 153 1.24 -7.32 2.44
N MET A 154 1.11 -6.17 1.76
CA MET A 154 -0.15 -5.43 1.70
C MET A 154 -0.91 -5.76 0.43
N ILE A 155 -2.17 -6.16 0.58
CA ILE A 155 -3.04 -6.56 -0.51
C ILE A 155 -4.38 -5.82 -0.38
N PHE A 156 -4.81 -5.23 -1.49
CA PHE A 156 -6.18 -4.75 -1.62
C PHE A 156 -7.00 -5.85 -2.34
N PRO A 157 -7.76 -6.68 -1.61
CA PRO A 157 -8.39 -7.88 -2.16
C PRO A 157 -9.47 -7.57 -3.20
N GLU A 158 -10.03 -6.37 -3.18
CA GLU A 158 -10.94 -5.86 -4.22
C GLU A 158 -10.29 -5.82 -5.62
N GLY A 159 -8.97 -5.70 -5.68
CA GLY A 159 -8.18 -5.66 -6.92
C GLY A 159 -8.31 -4.38 -7.74
N LYS A 160 -9.13 -3.44 -7.34
CA LYS A 160 -9.28 -2.10 -7.94
C LYS A 160 -9.81 -1.12 -6.89
N ARG A 161 -9.57 0.18 -7.08
CA ARG A 161 -10.18 1.21 -6.24
C ARG A 161 -11.69 1.23 -6.42
N SER A 162 -12.43 1.23 -5.32
CA SER A 162 -13.88 1.40 -5.32
C SER A 162 -14.26 2.88 -5.18
N ASN A 163 -15.29 3.32 -5.92
CA ASN A 163 -15.94 4.61 -5.69
C ASN A 163 -17.22 4.44 -4.86
N GLN A 164 -17.55 3.22 -4.48
CA GLN A 164 -18.78 2.89 -3.77
C GLN A 164 -18.52 2.92 -2.26
N LYS A 165 -19.58 3.13 -1.48
CA LYS A 165 -19.55 3.02 -0.03
C LYS A 165 -19.38 1.58 0.43
N GLU A 166 -19.77 0.63 -0.40
CA GLU A 166 -19.71 -0.81 -0.14
C GLU A 166 -18.40 -1.40 -0.66
N LEU A 167 -17.92 -2.42 0.02
CA LEU A 167 -16.76 -3.20 -0.39
C LEU A 167 -17.09 -3.99 -1.67
N LEU A 168 -16.13 -4.08 -2.57
CA LEU A 168 -16.23 -4.99 -3.70
C LEU A 168 -15.91 -6.43 -3.25
N PRO A 169 -16.44 -7.46 -3.95
CA PRO A 169 -16.12 -8.85 -3.64
C PRO A 169 -14.61 -9.08 -3.59
N PHE A 170 -14.16 -9.77 -2.55
CA PHE A 170 -12.75 -10.05 -2.32
C PHE A 170 -12.26 -11.18 -3.23
N LYS A 171 -11.03 -11.01 -3.73
CA LYS A 171 -10.33 -12.04 -4.48
C LYS A 171 -9.51 -12.91 -3.54
N LYS A 172 -9.48 -14.21 -3.80
CA LYS A 172 -8.85 -15.25 -2.99
C LYS A 172 -7.30 -15.16 -2.89
N VAL A 173 -6.65 -14.21 -3.58
CA VAL A 173 -5.18 -14.13 -3.63
C VAL A 173 -4.55 -13.93 -2.26
N ALA A 174 -5.16 -13.11 -1.40
CA ALA A 174 -4.67 -12.86 -0.04
C ALA A 174 -4.73 -14.14 0.82
N SER A 175 -5.86 -14.85 0.78
CA SER A 175 -6.08 -16.11 1.50
C SER A 175 -5.11 -17.21 1.04
N HIS A 176 -4.87 -17.33 -0.27
CA HIS A 176 -3.89 -18.27 -0.80
C HIS A 176 -2.47 -17.96 -0.31
N ILE A 177 -2.06 -16.68 -0.33
CA ILE A 177 -0.74 -16.27 0.16
C ILE A 177 -0.61 -16.55 1.65
N ALA A 178 -1.61 -16.18 2.46
CA ALA A 178 -1.60 -16.41 3.89
C ALA A 178 -1.42 -17.89 4.23
N LYS A 179 -2.18 -18.77 3.57
CA LYS A 179 -2.08 -20.24 3.79
C LYS A 179 -0.74 -20.79 3.32
N ASN A 180 -0.25 -20.40 2.13
CA ASN A 180 0.99 -20.95 1.58
C ASN A 180 2.22 -20.62 2.43
N PHE A 181 2.23 -19.46 3.06
CA PHE A 181 3.35 -18.99 3.88
C PHE A 181 3.07 -19.07 5.38
N ASN A 182 1.91 -19.61 5.78
CA ASN A 182 1.44 -19.65 7.16
C ASN A 182 1.57 -18.30 7.87
N LEU A 183 1.11 -17.24 7.22
CA LEU A 183 1.16 -15.89 7.75
C LEU A 183 -0.19 -15.46 8.32
N PRO A 184 -0.23 -14.86 9.51
CA PRO A 184 -1.45 -14.25 10.03
C PRO A 184 -1.97 -13.18 9.06
N ILE A 185 -3.31 -13.05 8.99
CA ILE A 185 -3.97 -11.99 8.23
C ILE A 185 -4.32 -10.86 9.18
N ILE A 186 -3.98 -9.62 8.81
CA ILE A 186 -4.43 -8.42 9.52
C ILE A 186 -5.38 -7.64 8.61
N PRO A 187 -6.66 -7.55 8.95
CA PRO A 187 -7.58 -6.66 8.27
C PRO A 187 -7.35 -5.21 8.74
N VAL A 188 -7.35 -4.28 7.78
CA VAL A 188 -7.19 -2.84 8.02
C VAL A 188 -8.25 -2.08 7.25
N VAL A 189 -8.96 -1.18 7.91
CA VAL A 189 -10.00 -0.39 7.29
C VAL A 189 -9.57 1.08 7.20
N SER A 190 -9.56 1.60 5.98
CA SER A 190 -9.34 3.02 5.71
C SER A 190 -10.67 3.74 5.57
N HIS A 191 -10.95 4.66 6.50
CA HIS A 191 -12.16 5.49 6.48
C HIS A 191 -11.84 6.87 5.93
N ASN A 192 -12.79 7.45 5.21
CA ASN A 192 -12.78 8.82 4.67
C ASN A 192 -11.76 9.12 3.56
N ALA A 193 -10.85 8.23 3.20
CA ALA A 193 -9.81 8.48 2.20
C ALA A 193 -10.39 8.86 0.81
N HIS A 194 -11.53 8.29 0.41
CA HIS A 194 -12.17 8.61 -0.87
C HIS A 194 -12.70 10.05 -0.93
N ASN A 195 -13.07 10.66 0.20
CA ASN A 195 -13.56 12.04 0.26
C ASN A 195 -12.44 13.05 0.04
N LEU A 196 -11.20 12.70 0.37
CA LEU A 196 -10.04 13.57 0.23
C LEU A 196 -9.44 13.50 -1.18
N MET A 197 -9.47 12.32 -1.81
CA MET A 197 -9.02 12.12 -3.19
C MET A 197 -9.91 11.11 -3.91
N VAL A 198 -10.90 11.61 -4.64
CA VAL A 198 -11.84 10.79 -5.38
C VAL A 198 -11.18 10.19 -6.63
N LYS A 199 -11.42 8.90 -6.88
CA LYS A 199 -10.94 8.22 -8.09
C LYS A 199 -11.42 8.94 -9.36
N GLY A 200 -10.47 9.19 -10.27
CA GLY A 200 -10.76 9.90 -11.53
C GLY A 200 -10.83 11.42 -11.40
N LYS A 201 -10.67 11.97 -10.19
CA LYS A 201 -10.51 13.41 -9.96
C LYS A 201 -9.09 13.70 -9.46
N VAL A 202 -8.56 14.84 -9.83
CA VAL A 202 -7.21 15.28 -9.44
C VAL A 202 -7.18 16.14 -8.17
N TRP A 203 -8.34 16.51 -7.65
CA TRP A 203 -8.44 17.43 -6.51
C TRP A 203 -8.01 16.79 -5.20
N LEU A 204 -7.06 17.42 -4.50
CA LEU A 204 -6.52 16.98 -3.23
C LEU A 204 -7.11 17.82 -2.09
N LYS A 205 -7.94 17.21 -1.26
CA LYS A 205 -8.49 17.83 -0.05
C LYS A 205 -7.67 17.42 1.17
N SER A 206 -7.49 18.34 2.11
CA SER A 206 -6.97 18.02 3.44
C SER A 206 -8.07 17.48 4.33
N GLY A 207 -7.71 16.74 5.36
CA GLY A 207 -8.64 16.24 6.35
C GLY A 207 -8.15 15.00 7.06
N GLU A 208 -8.97 14.46 7.95
CA GLU A 208 -8.65 13.26 8.72
C GLU A 208 -8.94 11.98 7.91
N ILE A 209 -8.01 11.02 7.99
CA ILE A 209 -8.20 9.63 7.58
C ILE A 209 -8.01 8.77 8.82
N LYS A 210 -9.05 8.00 9.18
CA LYS A 210 -8.95 6.99 10.25
C LYS A 210 -8.48 5.67 9.63
N ILE A 211 -7.41 5.10 10.17
CA ILE A 211 -6.93 3.74 9.87
C ILE A 211 -7.24 2.86 11.06
N GLU A 212 -8.10 1.89 10.86
CA GLU A 212 -8.54 0.96 11.90
C GLU A 212 -7.98 -0.43 11.62
N ILE A 213 -7.13 -0.90 12.53
CA ILE A 213 -6.50 -2.21 12.48
C ILE A 213 -7.35 -3.16 13.31
N LEU A 214 -7.91 -4.15 12.66
CA LEU A 214 -8.77 -5.15 13.30
C LEU A 214 -7.92 -6.28 13.91
N ASP A 215 -8.58 -7.21 14.61
CA ASP A 215 -7.90 -8.32 15.25
C ASP A 215 -7.26 -9.24 14.20
N PRO A 216 -5.99 -9.65 14.41
CA PRO A 216 -5.30 -10.55 13.51
C PRO A 216 -5.96 -11.93 13.50
N ILE A 217 -6.09 -12.51 12.31
CA ILE A 217 -6.52 -13.89 12.11
C ILE A 217 -5.28 -14.77 12.14
N TYR A 218 -5.07 -15.47 13.25
CA TYR A 218 -4.03 -16.47 13.41
C TYR A 218 -4.49 -17.85 12.94
N ASN A 219 -3.57 -18.82 12.86
CA ASN A 219 -3.88 -20.21 12.51
C ASN A 219 -4.61 -20.36 11.17
N VAL A 220 -4.20 -19.55 10.19
CA VAL A 220 -4.83 -19.50 8.84
C VAL A 220 -4.89 -20.86 8.14
N ILE A 221 -4.10 -21.85 8.59
CA ILE A 221 -4.11 -23.23 8.06
C ILE A 221 -5.43 -23.94 8.37
N ASP A 222 -6.03 -23.64 9.53
CA ASP A 222 -7.26 -24.30 10.01
C ASP A 222 -8.50 -23.88 9.20
N TYR A 223 -8.43 -22.79 8.48
CA TYR A 223 -9.52 -22.27 7.64
C TYR A 223 -9.37 -22.70 6.19
N THR A 224 -10.47 -22.82 5.49
CA THR A 224 -10.48 -22.92 4.02
C THR A 224 -10.15 -21.57 3.39
N VAL A 225 -9.77 -21.56 2.11
CA VAL A 225 -9.53 -20.32 1.37
C VAL A 225 -10.81 -19.48 1.27
N ASP A 226 -11.97 -20.12 1.21
CA ASP A 226 -13.26 -19.43 1.09
C ASP A 226 -13.66 -18.77 2.41
N GLU A 227 -13.48 -19.44 3.55
CA GLU A 227 -13.70 -18.86 4.88
C GLU A 227 -12.79 -17.65 5.15
N LEU A 228 -11.51 -17.70 4.72
CA LEU A 228 -10.60 -16.55 4.85
C LEU A 228 -10.91 -15.42 3.88
N THR A 229 -11.78 -15.63 2.89
CA THR A 229 -12.10 -14.64 1.87
C THR A 229 -13.46 -14.00 2.10
N SER A 230 -14.38 -14.69 2.80
CA SER A 230 -15.70 -14.20 3.17
C SER A 230 -15.65 -13.13 4.23
#